data_b27d8d2e55d1d03f6471b89af639501a
#
_entry.id   b27d8d2e55d1d03f6471b89af639501a
#
_cell.length_a   1.000
_cell.length_b   1.000
_cell.length_c   1.000
_cell.angle_alpha   90.00
_cell.angle_beta   90.00
_cell.angle_gamma   90.00
#
_symmetry.space_group_name_H-M   'P 1'
#
loop_
_entity.id
_entity.type
_entity.pdbx_description
1 polymer ?
#
loop_
_entity_poly.entity_id
_entity_poly.type
_entity_poly.pdbx_seq_one_letter_code
_entity_poly.pdbx_strand_id
1 'polypeptide(L)'
;PSWLLFTPFGLLLLLVVQSERRRQLAIAGTMLASLCLTMTPWWIRNYRVTGTAVLTTLQVGASLYDGLNPQATGASDMSFTHKVYWDLKTQPVAEQELFEVRLDRHYRELVWRWVWQEPGRVTSLAGVKFLRMWNIWPNSAEIGSVWTYRLMTLAYLPLLILSLVGAWKFARLDHPAILCLLPAIYLTGLHVIFVSSIRYRQPAMLVLIVLAAAVANGLMDRQLRGSKLARKWVKR
;
A
#
# COMPACT_ATOMS: atom_id res chain seq x y z
N PRO A 1 8.69 -0.05 -7.73
CA PRO A 1 9.43 0.04 -6.47
C PRO A 1 8.58 -0.25 -5.23
N SER A 2 7.30 0.17 -5.22
CA SER A 2 6.40 -0.01 -4.07
C SER A 2 6.19 -1.47 -3.63
N TRP A 3 6.34 -2.45 -4.51
CA TRP A 3 6.21 -3.87 -4.20
C TRP A 3 7.50 -4.55 -3.71
N LEU A 4 8.65 -3.88 -3.75
CA LEU A 4 9.92 -4.47 -3.32
C LEU A 4 9.89 -4.87 -1.84
N LEU A 5 9.32 -4.01 -0.99
CA LEU A 5 9.20 -4.26 0.45
C LEU A 5 8.06 -5.22 0.80
N PHE A 6 7.22 -5.62 -0.18
CA PHE A 6 6.14 -6.59 0.07
C PHE A 6 6.68 -7.97 0.44
N THR A 7 7.78 -8.39 -0.20
CA THR A 7 8.43 -9.68 0.12
C THR A 7 8.89 -9.74 1.58
N PRO A 8 9.75 -8.84 2.10
CA PRO A 8 10.16 -8.88 3.50
C PRO A 8 8.97 -8.68 4.46
N PHE A 9 7.96 -7.87 4.11
CA PHE A 9 6.75 -7.74 4.90
C PHE A 9 5.97 -9.06 4.97
N GLY A 10 5.79 -9.76 3.85
CA GLY A 10 5.15 -11.07 3.80
C GLY A 10 5.92 -12.13 4.62
N LEU A 11 7.24 -12.05 4.61
CA LEU A 11 8.09 -12.94 5.42
C LEU A 11 7.89 -12.71 6.92
N LEU A 12 7.78 -11.46 7.39
CA LEU A 12 7.49 -11.18 8.79
C LEU A 12 6.15 -11.80 9.21
N LEU A 13 5.14 -11.75 8.35
CA LEU A 13 3.85 -12.37 8.65
C LEU A 13 3.92 -13.90 8.63
N LEU A 14 4.69 -14.51 7.75
CA LEU A 14 4.93 -15.95 7.74
C LEU A 14 5.55 -16.44 9.04
N LEU A 15 6.38 -15.63 9.72
CA LEU A 15 6.96 -15.95 11.02
C LEU A 15 5.94 -15.94 12.15
N VAL A 16 4.83 -15.22 11.99
CA VAL A 16 3.74 -15.12 12.99
C VAL A 16 2.71 -16.24 12.80
N VAL A 17 2.53 -16.75 11.57
CA VAL A 17 1.61 -17.85 11.27
C VAL A 17 2.20 -19.16 11.83
N GLN A 18 1.45 -19.86 12.68
CA GLN A 18 1.88 -21.14 13.26
C GLN A 18 2.10 -22.19 12.16
N SER A 19 3.36 -22.60 11.99
CA SER A 19 3.80 -23.63 11.04
C SER A 19 5.14 -24.18 11.50
N GLU A 20 5.62 -25.26 10.89
CA GLU A 20 6.93 -25.82 11.15
C GLU A 20 8.03 -24.79 10.80
N ARG A 21 8.80 -24.37 11.80
CA ARG A 21 9.86 -23.34 11.65
C ARG A 21 10.84 -23.63 10.52
N ARG A 22 11.22 -24.90 10.31
CA ARG A 22 12.13 -25.30 9.22
C ARG A 22 11.53 -24.96 7.84
N ARG A 23 10.25 -25.26 7.64
CA ARG A 23 9.53 -24.99 6.39
C ARG A 23 9.36 -23.47 6.18
N GLN A 24 9.04 -22.73 7.22
CA GLN A 24 8.96 -21.27 7.15
C GLN A 24 10.30 -20.64 6.77
N LEU A 25 11.40 -21.05 7.41
CA LEU A 25 12.72 -20.56 7.10
C LEU A 25 13.15 -20.92 5.67
N ALA A 26 12.83 -22.12 5.19
CA ALA A 26 13.12 -22.53 3.82
C ALA A 26 12.35 -21.66 2.81
N ILE A 27 11.05 -21.43 3.03
CA ILE A 27 10.23 -20.54 2.19
C ILE A 27 10.80 -19.12 2.22
N ALA A 28 11.08 -18.59 3.41
CA ALA A 28 11.63 -17.26 3.59
C ALA A 28 12.98 -17.11 2.87
N GLY A 29 13.88 -18.08 3.05
CA GLY A 29 15.19 -18.10 2.39
C GLY A 29 15.06 -18.15 0.88
N THR A 30 14.18 -18.99 0.35
CA THR A 30 13.93 -19.08 -1.10
C THR A 30 13.38 -17.79 -1.67
N MET A 31 12.41 -17.16 -1.00
CA MET A 31 11.82 -15.89 -1.42
C MET A 31 12.85 -14.76 -1.42
N LEU A 32 13.66 -14.64 -0.36
CA LEU A 32 14.72 -13.63 -0.29
C LEU A 32 15.81 -13.88 -1.32
N ALA A 33 16.25 -15.10 -1.49
CA ALA A 33 17.26 -15.47 -2.50
C ALA A 33 16.74 -15.15 -3.91
N SER A 34 15.51 -15.50 -4.23
CA SER A 34 14.87 -15.17 -5.51
C SER A 34 14.78 -13.67 -5.74
N LEU A 35 14.37 -12.90 -4.71
CA LEU A 35 14.33 -11.44 -4.78
C LEU A 35 15.72 -10.86 -5.06
N CYS A 36 16.72 -11.27 -4.28
CA CYS A 36 18.10 -10.79 -4.45
C CYS A 36 18.64 -11.16 -5.83
N LEU A 37 18.45 -12.41 -6.26
CA LEU A 37 18.92 -12.88 -7.58
C LEU A 37 18.28 -12.06 -8.72
N THR A 38 16.98 -11.80 -8.65
CA THR A 38 16.25 -11.01 -9.64
C THR A 38 16.69 -9.55 -9.65
N MET A 39 16.93 -8.96 -8.46
CA MET A 39 17.29 -7.54 -8.34
C MET A 39 18.78 -7.26 -8.53
N THR A 40 19.64 -8.26 -8.40
CA THR A 40 21.11 -8.09 -8.50
C THR A 40 21.57 -7.40 -9.78
N PRO A 41 21.09 -7.77 -10.99
CA PRO A 41 21.52 -7.07 -12.22
C PRO A 41 21.17 -5.58 -12.18
N TRP A 42 19.99 -5.25 -11.63
CA TRP A 42 19.54 -3.87 -11.46
C TRP A 42 20.40 -3.10 -10.44
N TRP A 43 20.73 -3.71 -9.32
CA TRP A 43 21.57 -3.08 -8.29
C TRP A 43 23.00 -2.87 -8.77
N ILE A 44 23.59 -3.85 -9.48
CA ILE A 44 24.92 -3.72 -10.09
C ILE A 44 24.93 -2.58 -11.11
N ARG A 45 23.94 -2.52 -12.00
CA ARG A 45 23.81 -1.43 -12.96
C ARG A 45 23.70 -0.08 -12.25
N ASN A 46 22.83 0.05 -11.28
CA ASN A 46 22.65 1.29 -10.55
C ASN A 46 23.95 1.74 -9.87
N TYR A 47 24.61 0.83 -9.17
CA TYR A 47 25.88 1.14 -8.53
C TYR A 47 26.96 1.61 -9.52
N ARG A 48 27.07 0.95 -10.69
CA ARG A 48 28.02 1.34 -11.74
C ARG A 48 27.73 2.73 -12.31
N VAL A 49 26.45 3.10 -12.42
CA VAL A 49 26.04 4.38 -13.02
C VAL A 49 26.08 5.52 -12.00
N THR A 50 25.69 5.26 -10.74
CA THR A 50 25.50 6.32 -9.75
C THR A 50 26.62 6.40 -8.71
N GLY A 51 27.52 5.43 -8.67
CA GLY A 51 28.53 5.31 -7.62
C GLY A 51 27.98 5.02 -6.21
N THR A 52 26.65 4.86 -6.08
CA THR A 52 25.97 4.66 -4.80
C THR A 52 25.00 3.48 -4.84
N ALA A 53 24.69 2.91 -3.67
CA ALA A 53 23.74 1.80 -3.56
C ALA A 53 22.30 2.29 -3.71
N VAL A 54 21.72 2.18 -4.90
CA VAL A 54 20.33 2.55 -5.22
C VAL A 54 19.50 1.28 -5.34
N LEU A 55 18.74 0.95 -4.30
CA LEU A 55 17.95 -0.27 -4.25
C LEU A 55 16.73 -0.24 -5.20
N THR A 56 16.13 0.91 -5.40
CA THR A 56 14.94 1.08 -6.24
C THR A 56 15.14 2.19 -7.28
N THR A 57 14.90 3.44 -6.90
CA THR A 57 15.02 4.63 -7.75
C THR A 57 15.55 5.80 -6.94
N LEU A 58 16.06 6.83 -7.63
CA LEU A 58 16.45 8.11 -7.03
C LEU A 58 15.27 9.09 -6.86
N GLN A 59 14.03 8.59 -6.93
CA GLN A 59 12.81 9.38 -6.68
C GLN A 59 12.21 9.14 -5.29
N VAL A 60 12.82 8.30 -4.47
CA VAL A 60 12.27 7.96 -3.15
C VAL A 60 12.25 9.17 -2.25
N GLY A 61 13.31 9.99 -2.27
CA GLY A 61 13.38 11.23 -1.50
C GLY A 61 12.28 12.22 -1.88
N ALA A 62 12.11 12.49 -3.17
CA ALA A 62 11.06 13.38 -3.66
C ALA A 62 9.65 12.86 -3.33
N SER A 63 9.42 11.54 -3.48
CA SER A 63 8.13 10.93 -3.13
C SER A 63 7.85 10.95 -1.62
N LEU A 64 8.88 10.82 -0.78
CA LEU A 64 8.74 10.98 0.67
C LEU A 64 8.41 12.42 1.02
N TYR A 65 9.10 13.37 0.40
CA TYR A 65 8.87 14.79 0.64
C TYR A 65 7.48 15.23 0.16
N ASP A 66 6.99 14.71 -0.96
CA ASP A 66 5.60 14.92 -1.43
C ASP A 66 4.58 14.50 -0.34
N GLY A 67 4.82 13.40 0.34
CA GLY A 67 3.96 12.94 1.42
C GLY A 67 4.23 13.57 2.79
N LEU A 68 5.43 14.04 3.07
CA LEU A 68 5.92 14.43 4.39
C LEU A 68 6.67 15.77 4.33
N ASN A 69 5.91 16.87 4.20
CA ASN A 69 6.42 18.23 4.20
C ASN A 69 5.41 19.16 4.91
N PRO A 70 5.79 20.41 5.23
CA PRO A 70 4.91 21.35 5.94
C PRO A 70 3.59 21.66 5.24
N GLN A 71 3.54 21.60 3.90
CA GLN A 71 2.35 21.88 3.08
C GLN A 71 1.58 20.61 2.70
N ALA A 72 2.06 19.43 3.09
CA ALA A 72 1.44 18.16 2.70
C ALA A 72 -0.02 18.06 3.18
N THR A 73 -0.90 17.69 2.25
CA THR A 73 -2.35 17.50 2.46
C THR A 73 -2.76 16.02 2.42
N GLY A 74 -1.80 15.13 2.20
CA GLY A 74 -2.02 13.72 1.94
C GLY A 74 -2.30 13.38 0.47
N ALA A 75 -2.58 14.38 -0.38
CA ALA A 75 -2.56 14.25 -1.83
C ALA A 75 -1.14 14.43 -2.36
N SER A 76 -0.91 14.03 -3.62
CA SER A 76 0.32 14.37 -4.32
C SER A 76 0.27 15.81 -4.81
N ASP A 77 1.32 16.57 -4.51
CA ASP A 77 1.57 17.90 -5.02
C ASP A 77 3.08 18.08 -5.23
N MET A 78 3.52 17.86 -6.44
CA MET A 78 4.94 17.94 -6.82
C MET A 78 5.38 19.36 -7.24
N SER A 79 4.60 20.39 -6.93
CA SER A 79 4.90 21.79 -7.30
C SER A 79 6.24 22.28 -6.69
N PHE A 80 6.64 21.75 -5.54
CA PHE A 80 7.90 22.06 -4.88
C PHE A 80 9.15 21.66 -5.69
N THR A 81 9.02 20.70 -6.62
CA THR A 81 10.18 20.12 -7.32
C THR A 81 10.96 21.16 -8.12
N HIS A 82 10.28 22.09 -8.75
CA HIS A 82 10.92 23.13 -9.55
C HIS A 82 11.82 24.03 -8.69
N LYS A 83 11.33 24.50 -7.55
CA LYS A 83 12.08 25.37 -6.63
C LYS A 83 13.31 24.66 -6.10
N VAL A 84 13.13 23.47 -5.50
CA VAL A 84 14.23 22.72 -4.90
C VAL A 84 15.27 22.32 -5.94
N TYR A 85 14.85 21.96 -7.17
CA TYR A 85 15.76 21.66 -8.26
C TYR A 85 16.69 22.84 -8.57
N TRP A 86 16.14 24.05 -8.73
CA TRP A 86 16.94 25.22 -9.07
C TRP A 86 17.81 25.70 -7.90
N ASP A 87 17.27 25.69 -6.68
CA ASP A 87 18.03 26.04 -5.47
C ASP A 87 19.25 25.13 -5.29
N LEU A 88 19.08 23.83 -5.56
CA LEU A 88 20.18 22.87 -5.42
C LEU A 88 21.18 22.95 -6.59
N LYS A 89 20.70 23.25 -7.82
CA LYS A 89 21.54 23.34 -9.02
C LYS A 89 22.50 24.53 -8.97
N THR A 90 22.13 25.62 -8.29
CA THR A 90 22.96 26.81 -8.14
C THR A 90 24.03 26.68 -7.04
N GLN A 91 23.97 25.66 -6.20
CA GLN A 91 24.96 25.43 -5.16
C GLN A 91 26.25 24.81 -5.75
N PRO A 92 27.44 25.21 -5.26
CA PRO A 92 28.69 24.61 -5.67
C PRO A 92 28.72 23.09 -5.37
N VAL A 93 29.21 22.30 -6.31
CA VAL A 93 29.21 20.84 -6.26
C VAL A 93 30.63 20.33 -6.13
N ALA A 94 30.83 19.28 -5.36
CA ALA A 94 32.00 18.41 -5.52
C ALA A 94 31.86 17.69 -6.87
N GLU A 95 32.87 17.78 -7.74
CA GLU A 95 32.82 17.42 -9.17
C GLU A 95 32.43 15.96 -9.49
N GLN A 96 32.26 15.09 -8.53
CA GLN A 96 32.08 13.65 -8.74
C GLN A 96 30.70 13.09 -8.38
N GLU A 97 29.76 13.88 -7.82
CA GLU A 97 28.46 13.37 -7.40
C GLU A 97 27.37 13.69 -8.43
N LEU A 98 26.61 12.65 -8.84
CA LEU A 98 25.46 12.84 -9.72
C LEU A 98 24.40 13.72 -9.05
N PHE A 99 23.88 14.67 -9.82
CA PHE A 99 22.86 15.62 -9.32
C PHE A 99 21.63 14.93 -8.75
N GLU A 100 21.16 13.85 -9.39
CA GLU A 100 19.99 13.07 -8.98
C GLU A 100 20.20 12.40 -7.62
N VAL A 101 21.40 11.93 -7.32
CA VAL A 101 21.76 11.34 -6.02
C VAL A 101 21.72 12.40 -4.94
N ARG A 102 22.31 13.57 -5.22
CA ARG A 102 22.29 14.72 -4.32
C ARG A 102 20.87 15.20 -4.05
N LEU A 103 20.04 15.27 -5.09
CA LEU A 103 18.63 15.70 -4.99
C LEU A 103 17.82 14.73 -4.14
N ASP A 104 17.94 13.42 -4.35
CA ASP A 104 17.25 12.40 -3.54
C ASP A 104 17.67 12.47 -2.07
N ARG A 105 18.97 12.64 -1.81
CA ARG A 105 19.52 12.82 -0.46
C ARG A 105 18.96 14.07 0.21
N HIS A 106 18.98 15.21 -0.48
CA HIS A 106 18.47 16.46 0.01
C HIS A 106 17.01 16.39 0.45
N TYR A 107 16.14 15.77 -0.38
CA TYR A 107 14.74 15.56 -0.01
C TYR A 107 14.60 14.67 1.23
N ARG A 108 15.38 13.60 1.35
CA ARG A 108 15.34 12.72 2.53
C ARG A 108 15.75 13.49 3.80
N GLU A 109 16.77 14.32 3.72
CA GLU A 109 17.22 15.17 4.87
C GLU A 109 16.12 16.14 5.29
N LEU A 110 15.45 16.81 4.34
CA LEU A 110 14.32 17.70 4.61
C LEU A 110 13.17 16.95 5.31
N VAL A 111 12.82 15.75 4.81
CA VAL A 111 11.78 14.90 5.41
C VAL A 111 12.13 14.53 6.84
N TRP A 112 13.32 13.97 7.07
CA TRP A 112 13.70 13.54 8.41
C TRP A 112 13.75 14.69 9.39
N ARG A 113 14.29 15.84 8.99
CA ARG A 113 14.31 17.05 9.82
C ARG A 113 12.89 17.46 10.22
N TRP A 114 11.98 17.52 9.26
CA TRP A 114 10.60 17.92 9.52
C TRP A 114 9.83 16.88 10.36
N VAL A 115 9.99 15.60 10.11
CA VAL A 115 9.34 14.51 10.87
C VAL A 115 9.70 14.57 12.36
N TRP A 116 10.97 14.85 12.67
CA TRP A 116 11.41 15.01 14.06
C TRP A 116 10.93 16.30 14.71
N GLN A 117 10.75 17.36 13.93
CA GLN A 117 10.27 18.65 14.44
C GLN A 117 8.76 18.66 14.69
N GLU A 118 7.98 17.96 13.85
CA GLU A 118 6.51 18.00 13.82
C GLU A 118 5.84 16.63 13.90
N PRO A 119 6.14 15.78 14.92
CA PRO A 119 5.61 14.41 15.00
C PRO A 119 4.08 14.35 15.10
N GLY A 120 3.47 15.34 15.75
CA GLY A 120 2.00 15.45 15.82
C GLY A 120 1.36 15.67 14.45
N ARG A 121 1.97 16.50 13.60
CA ARG A 121 1.51 16.74 12.23
C ARG A 121 1.67 15.50 11.37
N VAL A 122 2.79 14.77 11.51
CA VAL A 122 3.03 13.49 10.82
C VAL A 122 1.93 12.47 11.15
N THR A 123 1.58 12.32 12.43
CA THR A 123 0.52 11.42 12.88
C THR A 123 -0.86 11.82 12.33
N SER A 124 -1.17 13.11 12.35
CA SER A 124 -2.40 13.64 11.76
C SER A 124 -2.48 13.36 10.25
N LEU A 125 -1.39 13.61 9.52
CA LEU A 125 -1.31 13.29 8.08
C LEU A 125 -1.47 11.79 7.80
N ALA A 126 -0.93 10.94 8.65
CA ALA A 126 -1.11 9.49 8.54
C ALA A 126 -2.59 9.10 8.58
N GLY A 127 -3.36 9.68 9.52
CA GLY A 127 -4.82 9.50 9.59
C GLY A 127 -5.55 10.01 8.34
N VAL A 128 -5.20 11.22 7.88
CA VAL A 128 -5.78 11.78 6.65
C VAL A 128 -5.49 10.87 5.44
N LYS A 129 -4.27 10.38 5.28
CA LYS A 129 -3.88 9.50 4.17
C LYS A 129 -4.59 8.16 4.24
N PHE A 130 -4.75 7.59 5.43
CA PHE A 130 -5.55 6.39 5.63
C PHE A 130 -6.99 6.60 5.14
N LEU A 131 -7.65 7.65 5.59
CA LEU A 131 -9.02 7.97 5.18
C LEU A 131 -9.13 8.22 3.67
N ARG A 132 -8.18 8.93 3.08
CA ARG A 132 -8.13 9.18 1.63
C ARG A 132 -8.00 7.89 0.82
N MET A 133 -7.23 6.90 1.28
CA MET A 133 -7.07 5.62 0.59
C MET A 133 -8.35 4.79 0.62
N TRP A 134 -9.03 4.76 1.75
CA TRP A 134 -10.23 3.94 1.98
C TRP A 134 -11.53 4.70 1.76
N ASN A 135 -11.45 5.94 1.26
CA ASN A 135 -12.62 6.75 0.94
C ASN A 135 -13.53 6.04 -0.08
N ILE A 136 -14.83 6.18 0.11
CA ILE A 136 -15.84 5.62 -0.80
C ILE A 136 -15.88 6.43 -2.11
N TRP A 137 -15.62 7.73 -2.02
CA TRP A 137 -15.72 8.68 -3.12
C TRP A 137 -14.36 9.06 -3.69
N PRO A 138 -14.31 9.54 -4.96
CA PRO A 138 -13.10 10.10 -5.53
C PRO A 138 -12.55 11.24 -4.68
N ASN A 139 -11.22 11.28 -4.57
CA ASN A 139 -10.54 12.36 -3.84
C ASN A 139 -10.38 13.65 -4.67
N SER A 140 -10.74 13.64 -5.96
CA SER A 140 -10.70 14.77 -6.86
C SER A 140 -12.11 15.29 -7.10
N ALA A 141 -12.32 16.60 -6.90
CA ALA A 141 -13.60 17.26 -7.16
C ALA A 141 -13.97 17.30 -8.66
N GLU A 142 -12.97 17.18 -9.56
CA GLU A 142 -13.16 17.25 -11.00
C GLU A 142 -13.93 16.06 -11.59
N ILE A 143 -13.98 14.92 -10.87
CA ILE A 143 -14.63 13.68 -11.33
C ILE A 143 -16.08 13.59 -10.84
N GLY A 144 -16.61 14.61 -10.17
CA GLY A 144 -17.79 14.54 -9.32
C GLY A 144 -19.12 14.88 -9.95
N SER A 145 -19.71 14.05 -10.83
CA SER A 145 -21.18 14.08 -10.97
C SER A 145 -21.85 13.30 -9.84
N VAL A 146 -23.07 13.71 -9.45
CA VAL A 146 -23.87 13.00 -8.43
C VAL A 146 -24.06 11.52 -8.81
N TRP A 147 -24.18 11.22 -10.08
CA TRP A 147 -24.32 9.86 -10.59
C TRP A 147 -23.03 9.03 -10.40
N THR A 148 -21.86 9.64 -10.60
CA THR A 148 -20.56 8.98 -10.36
C THR A 148 -20.42 8.59 -8.89
N TYR A 149 -20.76 9.49 -7.96
CA TYR A 149 -20.73 9.19 -6.52
C TYR A 149 -21.69 8.07 -6.13
N ARG A 150 -22.93 8.08 -6.64
CA ARG A 150 -23.91 7.02 -6.38
C ARG A 150 -23.46 5.68 -6.90
N LEU A 151 -22.95 5.63 -8.13
CA LEU A 151 -22.49 4.40 -8.76
C LEU A 151 -21.28 3.81 -8.01
N MET A 152 -20.31 4.65 -7.66
CA MET A 152 -19.14 4.23 -6.89
C MET A 152 -19.53 3.73 -5.49
N THR A 153 -20.45 4.40 -4.82
CA THR A 153 -20.96 3.97 -3.51
C THR A 153 -21.67 2.63 -3.62
N LEU A 154 -22.54 2.46 -4.60
CA LEU A 154 -23.29 1.23 -4.82
C LEU A 154 -22.38 0.04 -5.16
N ALA A 155 -21.33 0.27 -5.93
CA ALA A 155 -20.38 -0.77 -6.30
C ALA A 155 -19.38 -1.11 -5.18
N TYR A 156 -18.85 -0.09 -4.51
CA TYR A 156 -17.72 -0.27 -3.59
C TYR A 156 -18.15 -0.56 -2.15
N LEU A 157 -19.17 0.12 -1.62
CA LEU A 157 -19.58 -0.02 -0.22
C LEU A 157 -20.00 -1.44 0.17
N PRO A 158 -20.86 -2.15 -0.63
CA PRO A 158 -21.19 -3.54 -0.35
C PRO A 158 -19.97 -4.46 -0.36
N LEU A 159 -19.07 -4.25 -1.33
CA LEU A 159 -17.83 -5.01 -1.43
C LEU A 159 -16.94 -4.80 -0.19
N LEU A 160 -16.78 -3.55 0.24
CA LEU A 160 -16.00 -3.22 1.43
C LEU A 160 -16.60 -3.87 2.69
N ILE A 161 -17.92 -3.76 2.89
CA ILE A 161 -18.61 -4.36 4.04
C ILE A 161 -18.44 -5.88 4.03
N LEU A 162 -18.70 -6.54 2.90
CA LEU A 162 -18.55 -7.98 2.78
C LEU A 162 -17.09 -8.42 2.99
N SER A 163 -16.12 -7.65 2.51
CA SER A 163 -14.69 -7.92 2.74
C SER A 163 -14.34 -7.81 4.22
N LEU A 164 -14.84 -6.80 4.94
CA LEU A 164 -14.61 -6.63 6.38
C LEU A 164 -15.25 -7.77 7.19
N VAL A 165 -16.49 -8.15 6.85
CA VAL A 165 -17.16 -9.31 7.46
C VAL A 165 -16.39 -10.60 7.16
N GLY A 166 -15.90 -10.76 5.93
CA GLY A 166 -15.07 -11.89 5.53
C GLY A 166 -13.74 -11.93 6.27
N ALA A 167 -13.09 -10.78 6.42
CA ALA A 167 -11.85 -10.64 7.19
C ALA A 167 -12.08 -11.04 8.65
N TRP A 168 -13.11 -10.50 9.29
CA TRP A 168 -13.46 -10.84 10.67
C TRP A 168 -13.78 -12.34 10.86
N LYS A 169 -14.47 -12.93 9.89
CA LYS A 169 -14.94 -14.32 10.01
C LYS A 169 -13.89 -15.35 9.64
N PHE A 170 -13.07 -15.10 8.63
CA PHE A 170 -12.18 -16.09 8.01
C PHE A 170 -10.69 -15.78 8.18
N ALA A 171 -10.29 -14.51 8.35
CA ALA A 171 -8.89 -14.15 8.43
C ALA A 171 -8.34 -14.34 9.86
N ARG A 172 -8.17 -15.60 10.25
CA ARG A 172 -7.52 -16.00 11.50
C ARG A 172 -6.06 -16.35 11.21
N LEU A 173 -5.20 -16.23 12.23
CA LEU A 173 -3.76 -16.52 12.10
C LEU A 173 -3.45 -17.96 11.68
N ASP A 174 -4.33 -18.88 11.98
CA ASP A 174 -4.25 -20.30 11.63
C ASP A 174 -4.88 -20.62 10.26
N HIS A 175 -5.49 -19.64 9.59
CA HIS A 175 -6.23 -19.85 8.34
C HIS A 175 -5.58 -19.12 7.15
N PRO A 176 -5.42 -19.81 5.98
CA PRO A 176 -4.81 -19.19 4.79
C PRO A 176 -5.47 -17.89 4.31
N ALA A 177 -6.75 -17.68 4.64
CA ALA A 177 -7.48 -16.45 4.28
C ALA A 177 -6.87 -15.17 4.85
N ILE A 178 -6.03 -15.25 5.90
CA ILE A 178 -5.29 -14.09 6.41
C ILE A 178 -4.36 -13.49 5.34
N LEU A 179 -3.87 -14.31 4.42
CA LEU A 179 -3.01 -13.86 3.32
C LEU A 179 -3.72 -12.87 2.40
N CYS A 180 -5.06 -12.90 2.34
CA CYS A 180 -5.85 -11.93 1.60
C CYS A 180 -5.78 -10.51 2.21
N LEU A 181 -5.43 -10.38 3.48
CA LEU A 181 -5.26 -9.07 4.12
C LEU A 181 -3.88 -8.46 3.90
N LEU A 182 -2.88 -9.29 3.55
CA LEU A 182 -1.49 -8.85 3.38
C LEU A 182 -1.34 -7.65 2.44
N PRO A 183 -1.86 -7.67 1.20
CA PRO A 183 -1.75 -6.53 0.31
C PRO A 183 -2.45 -5.29 0.85
N ALA A 184 -3.60 -5.45 1.52
CA ALA A 184 -4.35 -4.34 2.10
C ALA A 184 -3.56 -3.66 3.23
N ILE A 185 -3.01 -4.44 4.16
CA ILE A 185 -2.22 -3.93 5.28
C ILE A 185 -0.93 -3.28 4.76
N TYR A 186 -0.23 -3.97 3.86
CA TYR A 186 1.02 -3.47 3.27
C TYR A 186 0.84 -2.14 2.53
N LEU A 187 -0.13 -2.09 1.60
CA LEU A 187 -0.38 -0.87 0.82
C LEU A 187 -0.88 0.26 1.69
N THR A 188 -1.69 -0.03 2.72
CA THR A 188 -2.12 0.99 3.69
C THR A 188 -0.92 1.55 4.44
N GLY A 189 -0.04 0.71 4.98
CA GLY A 189 1.18 1.14 5.67
C GLY A 189 2.09 1.96 4.76
N LEU A 190 2.27 1.54 3.52
CA LEU A 190 3.07 2.26 2.54
C LEU A 190 2.50 3.65 2.23
N HIS A 191 1.20 3.74 1.95
CA HIS A 191 0.55 4.99 1.54
C HIS A 191 0.15 5.92 2.70
N VAL A 192 0.25 5.46 3.93
CA VAL A 192 0.23 6.31 5.13
C VAL A 192 1.54 7.13 5.24
N ILE A 193 2.66 6.58 4.77
CA ILE A 193 3.95 7.28 4.71
C ILE A 193 4.02 8.20 3.49
N PHE A 194 3.80 7.64 2.30
CA PHE A 194 3.82 8.37 1.03
C PHE A 194 2.49 9.13 0.83
N VAL A 195 2.19 9.51 -0.40
CA VAL A 195 0.90 10.11 -0.76
C VAL A 195 -0.20 9.07 -0.89
N SER A 196 -1.45 9.46 -0.72
CA SER A 196 -2.59 8.56 -0.70
C SER A 196 -3.70 8.96 -1.67
N SER A 197 -4.28 7.94 -2.32
CA SER A 197 -5.43 8.06 -3.21
C SER A 197 -6.17 6.73 -3.28
N ILE A 198 -7.46 6.77 -3.64
CA ILE A 198 -8.30 5.58 -3.84
C ILE A 198 -7.72 4.59 -4.86
N ARG A 199 -6.93 5.05 -5.84
CA ARG A 199 -6.29 4.18 -6.84
C ARG A 199 -5.24 3.24 -6.25
N TYR A 200 -4.62 3.62 -5.15
CA TYR A 200 -3.54 2.82 -4.53
C TYR A 200 -4.05 1.60 -3.77
N ARG A 201 -5.34 1.53 -3.43
CA ARG A 201 -5.96 0.34 -2.85
C ARG A 201 -6.34 -0.73 -3.88
N GLN A 202 -6.37 -0.40 -5.18
CA GLN A 202 -6.85 -1.31 -6.22
C GLN A 202 -6.19 -2.71 -6.19
N PRO A 203 -4.86 -2.84 -6.05
CA PRO A 203 -4.26 -4.16 -5.96
C PRO A 203 -4.72 -4.97 -4.73
N ALA A 204 -5.03 -4.30 -3.61
CA ALA A 204 -5.56 -4.95 -2.41
C ALA A 204 -7.00 -5.44 -2.62
N MET A 205 -7.80 -4.72 -3.41
CA MET A 205 -9.18 -5.10 -3.70
C MET A 205 -9.30 -6.45 -4.39
N LEU A 206 -8.33 -6.82 -5.23
CA LEU A 206 -8.32 -8.12 -5.94
C LEU A 206 -8.39 -9.31 -4.97
N VAL A 207 -7.71 -9.22 -3.84
CA VAL A 207 -7.70 -10.28 -2.82
C VAL A 207 -8.80 -10.11 -1.77
N LEU A 208 -9.20 -8.88 -1.48
CA LEU A 208 -10.34 -8.62 -0.59
C LEU A 208 -11.66 -9.10 -1.18
N ILE A 209 -11.82 -9.09 -2.52
CA ILE A 209 -12.97 -9.66 -3.23
C ILE A 209 -13.15 -11.14 -2.89
N VAL A 210 -12.07 -11.90 -2.68
CA VAL A 210 -12.14 -13.31 -2.30
C VAL A 210 -12.87 -13.48 -0.97
N LEU A 211 -12.55 -12.63 0.02
CA LEU A 211 -13.21 -12.64 1.32
C LEU A 211 -14.69 -12.23 1.22
N ALA A 212 -14.99 -11.24 0.39
CA ALA A 212 -16.36 -10.81 0.13
C ALA A 212 -17.18 -11.92 -0.54
N ALA A 213 -16.61 -12.60 -1.54
CA ALA A 213 -17.26 -13.71 -2.25
C ALA A 213 -17.54 -14.90 -1.32
N ALA A 214 -16.62 -15.22 -0.40
CA ALA A 214 -16.82 -16.27 0.58
C ALA A 214 -18.02 -16.00 1.51
N VAL A 215 -18.21 -14.73 1.92
CA VAL A 215 -19.40 -14.33 2.71
C VAL A 215 -20.67 -14.41 1.88
N ALA A 216 -20.66 -13.85 0.66
CA ALA A 216 -21.80 -13.83 -0.22
C ALA A 216 -22.29 -15.25 -0.55
N ASN A 217 -21.36 -16.18 -0.84
CA ASN A 217 -21.69 -17.58 -1.09
C ASN A 217 -22.33 -18.25 0.13
N GLY A 218 -21.78 -18.01 1.34
CA GLY A 218 -22.36 -18.54 2.57
C GLY A 218 -23.77 -18.00 2.87
N LEU A 219 -24.08 -16.77 2.48
CA LEU A 219 -25.42 -16.19 2.60
C LEU A 219 -26.41 -16.84 1.60
N MET A 220 -25.99 -17.04 0.34
CA MET A 220 -26.79 -17.71 -0.69
C MET A 220 -27.12 -19.15 -0.29
N ASP A 221 -26.14 -19.91 0.21
CA ASP A 221 -26.35 -21.29 0.67
C ASP A 221 -27.38 -21.39 1.79
N ARG A 222 -27.34 -20.45 2.75
CA ARG A 222 -28.35 -20.39 3.83
C ARG A 222 -29.76 -20.10 3.30
N GLN A 223 -29.89 -19.17 2.35
CA GLN A 223 -31.19 -18.85 1.73
C GLN A 223 -31.75 -20.04 0.96
N LEU A 224 -30.91 -20.74 0.17
CA LEU A 224 -31.31 -21.91 -0.60
C LEU A 224 -31.75 -23.07 0.30
N ARG A 225 -31.06 -23.30 1.41
CA ARG A 225 -31.45 -24.32 2.41
C ARG A 225 -32.75 -23.93 3.11
N GLY A 226 -32.90 -22.67 3.50
CA GLY A 226 -34.12 -22.15 4.10
C GLY A 226 -35.33 -22.27 3.18
N SER A 227 -35.19 -21.95 1.90
CA SER A 227 -36.27 -22.08 0.91
C SER A 227 -36.67 -23.54 0.63
N LYS A 228 -35.70 -24.45 0.63
CA LYS A 228 -35.99 -25.91 0.49
C LYS A 228 -36.72 -26.45 1.71
N LEU A 229 -36.40 -26.01 2.90
CA LEU A 229 -37.09 -26.35 4.15
C LEU A 229 -38.54 -25.78 4.11
N ALA A 230 -38.73 -24.51 3.75
CA ALA A 230 -40.01 -23.86 3.63
C ALA A 230 -40.93 -24.61 2.64
N ARG A 231 -40.41 -24.99 1.45
CA ARG A 231 -41.17 -25.79 0.47
C ARG A 231 -41.55 -27.18 0.96
N LYS A 232 -40.80 -27.76 1.90
CA LYS A 232 -41.12 -29.08 2.49
C LYS A 232 -42.23 -28.98 3.53
N TRP A 233 -42.39 -27.82 4.18
CA TRP A 233 -43.50 -27.57 5.11
C TRP A 233 -44.83 -27.22 4.42
N VAL A 234 -44.79 -26.58 3.24
CA VAL A 234 -46.00 -26.24 2.46
C VAL A 234 -46.58 -27.47 1.74
N LYS A 235 -45.84 -28.58 1.61
CA LYS A 235 -46.28 -29.81 0.97
C LYS A 235 -46.78 -30.87 1.96
N ARG A 236 -46.88 -30.56 3.25
CA ARG A 236 -47.53 -31.36 4.27
C ARG A 236 -48.80 -30.66 4.75
#